data_e3f154c13c80a6d63c6d9802241379da
#
_entry.id   e3f154c13c80a6d63c6d9802241379da
#
_cell.length_a   1.000
_cell.length_b   1.000
_cell.length_c   1.000
_cell.angle_alpha   90.00
_cell.angle_beta   90.00
_cell.angle_gamma   90.00
#
_symmetry.space_group_name_H-M   'P 1'
#
loop_
_entity.id
_entity.type
_entity.pdbx_description
1 polymer ?
#
loop_
_entity_poly.entity_id
_entity_poly.type
_entity_poly.pdbx_seq_one_letter_code
_entity_poly.pdbx_strand_id
1 'polypeptide(L)'
;MSKPIRKRSEVAAEFTWDLTDIFPSDEAWRAEYEALKPYAEAVAAYQGRLGESAETLLAYFRLDDELNVRVGRLYGYANCKADEDTSNGFYQDLRGKALSLSVTLSGAGAFAASELLALSDETLTRFYAEQPELTTYRRPIERVRRRRAHILSPECEALLANAGEMADGPDAIFGVFHNADLRFPAVTDGAGAEQPLTDATFVPLLQSGDRTLRRNAFETYYATLGGYHNTLAATLDAQFKQLRFFANARRYPSTLDAALDATEVPVSVYDSLIESVHANLDKMYRYVALRRRLLGVDELHMYDVYTPIVPDVAEEIPFEQAKATVLDALAVLGEDYTAMLREGFDHRWLDVYPNVGKRGGAYSSGIARPHPYVLLNQTDDLDSQFTIAHEMGHAMHSYLSCKHQPVCTSDYVIFVAEVASTCNEVLLMRHLLRKSTDRRERAYLINHFLDQFKGTVYRQTMFAEFERELGRMAERGETLTADALDEKYLALNRLYFGPDMISDAQIALEWARIPHFYYNYYVFQYATGFSAAVALADRILREGEPAVADYKRFLSGGSSTDPISLLKLAGVDMSTPAPVDAALAMFGELVDELDALTR
;
A
#
# COMPACT_ATOMS: atom_id res chain seq x y z
N MET A 1 25.24 -20.78 -4.06
CA MET A 1 25.06 -21.04 -2.61
C MET A 1 24.64 -19.71 -1.99
N SER A 2 23.50 -19.63 -1.31
CA SER A 2 23.07 -18.42 -0.60
C SER A 2 24.16 -18.01 0.41
N LYS A 3 24.55 -16.73 0.41
CA LYS A 3 25.46 -16.18 1.44
C LYS A 3 24.81 -16.42 2.81
N PRO A 4 25.55 -16.86 3.85
CA PRO A 4 24.98 -17.07 5.19
C PRO A 4 24.45 -15.72 5.71
N ILE A 5 23.26 -15.76 6.33
CA ILE A 5 22.66 -14.56 6.93
C ILE A 5 23.53 -14.09 8.11
N ARG A 6 23.94 -12.83 8.08
CA ARG A 6 24.80 -12.20 9.11
C ARG A 6 24.06 -12.04 10.44
N LYS A 7 24.77 -12.02 11.55
CA LYS A 7 24.23 -11.49 12.81
C LYS A 7 24.17 -9.95 12.73
N ARG A 8 23.30 -9.32 13.51
CA ARG A 8 23.19 -7.84 13.57
C ARG A 8 24.55 -7.17 13.84
N SER A 9 25.35 -7.73 14.76
CA SER A 9 26.68 -7.23 15.11
C SER A 9 27.74 -7.36 14.02
N GLU A 10 27.45 -8.09 12.95
CA GLU A 10 28.34 -8.31 11.81
C GLU A 10 28.01 -7.38 10.63
N VAL A 11 26.89 -6.64 10.73
CA VAL A 11 26.54 -5.60 9.76
C VAL A 11 27.31 -4.34 10.10
N ALA A 12 28.08 -3.80 9.14
CA ALA A 12 28.85 -2.57 9.38
C ALA A 12 27.91 -1.37 9.66
N ALA A 13 28.32 -0.49 10.54
CA ALA A 13 27.49 0.62 11.02
C ALA A 13 26.99 1.54 9.90
N GLU A 14 27.77 1.70 8.83
CA GLU A 14 27.42 2.51 7.66
C GLU A 14 26.19 1.96 6.89
N PHE A 15 25.85 0.67 7.06
CA PHE A 15 24.68 0.02 6.47
C PHE A 15 23.53 -0.18 7.46
N THR A 16 23.58 0.50 8.59
CA THR A 16 22.51 0.48 9.61
C THR A 16 22.01 1.89 9.84
N TRP A 17 20.71 2.04 10.07
CA TRP A 17 20.15 3.35 10.44
C TRP A 17 20.70 3.88 11.76
N ASP A 18 20.65 5.22 11.94
CA ASP A 18 21.02 5.87 13.19
C ASP A 18 19.79 6.38 13.92
N LEU A 19 19.39 5.66 14.96
CA LEU A 19 18.20 5.99 15.74
C LEU A 19 18.47 7.00 16.86
N THR A 20 19.73 7.43 17.03
CA THR A 20 20.10 8.42 18.06
C THR A 20 19.51 9.80 17.79
N ASP A 21 19.12 10.09 16.55
CA ASP A 21 18.38 11.29 16.16
C ASP A 21 16.94 11.31 16.71
N ILE A 22 16.37 10.14 17.03
CA ILE A 22 15.05 10.04 17.69
C ILE A 22 15.26 10.12 19.21
N PHE A 23 16.03 9.19 19.76
CA PHE A 23 16.45 9.16 21.17
C PHE A 23 17.90 8.73 21.29
N PRO A 24 18.71 9.47 22.08
CA PRO A 24 20.13 9.16 22.24
C PRO A 24 20.40 7.84 22.99
N SER A 25 19.41 7.32 23.72
CA SER A 25 19.49 6.05 24.44
C SER A 25 18.12 5.50 24.84
N ASP A 26 18.06 4.23 25.24
CA ASP A 26 16.86 3.60 25.80
C ASP A 26 16.40 4.24 27.10
N GLU A 27 17.32 4.83 27.89
CA GLU A 27 17.01 5.58 29.09
C GLU A 27 16.29 6.88 28.77
N ALA A 28 16.71 7.59 27.73
CA ALA A 28 16.03 8.80 27.25
C ALA A 28 14.63 8.47 26.74
N TRP A 29 14.44 7.35 26.03
CA TRP A 29 13.15 6.87 25.61
C TRP A 29 12.23 6.58 26.82
N ARG A 30 12.76 5.89 27.84
CA ARG A 30 11.98 5.59 29.05
C ARG A 30 11.58 6.84 29.82
N ALA A 31 12.47 7.84 29.91
CA ALA A 31 12.17 9.10 30.56
C ALA A 31 11.02 9.84 29.85
N GLU A 32 11.02 9.84 28.51
CA GLU A 32 9.94 10.44 27.71
C GLU A 32 8.62 9.66 27.85
N TYR A 33 8.68 8.33 27.85
CA TYR A 33 7.51 7.49 28.07
C TYR A 33 6.83 7.77 29.41
N GLU A 34 7.62 7.87 30.51
CA GLU A 34 7.08 8.22 31.84
C GLU A 34 6.53 9.65 31.88
N ALA A 35 7.17 10.59 31.21
CA ALA A 35 6.74 11.99 31.15
C ALA A 35 5.39 12.16 30.41
N LEU A 36 5.06 11.27 29.46
CA LEU A 36 3.82 11.35 28.67
C LEU A 36 2.61 10.72 29.36
N LYS A 37 2.78 9.82 30.31
CA LYS A 37 1.65 9.14 31.00
C LYS A 37 0.60 10.10 31.59
N PRO A 38 0.96 11.21 32.26
CA PRO A 38 -0.02 12.13 32.83
C PRO A 38 -0.84 12.91 31.81
N TYR A 39 -0.41 12.93 30.53
CA TYR A 39 -1.10 13.73 29.50
C TYR A 39 -2.49 13.22 29.16
N ALA A 40 -2.84 11.97 29.46
CA ALA A 40 -4.22 11.48 29.31
C ALA A 40 -5.20 12.31 30.15
N GLU A 41 -4.83 12.68 31.38
CA GLU A 41 -5.64 13.57 32.23
C GLU A 41 -5.69 15.00 31.67
N ALA A 42 -4.58 15.50 31.14
CA ALA A 42 -4.51 16.82 30.53
C ALA A 42 -5.40 16.94 29.28
N VAL A 43 -5.44 15.89 28.43
CA VAL A 43 -6.35 15.81 27.27
C VAL A 43 -7.79 15.73 27.74
N ALA A 44 -8.12 14.83 28.68
CA ALA A 44 -9.46 14.66 29.22
C ALA A 44 -10.03 15.94 29.87
N ALA A 45 -9.17 16.82 30.39
CA ALA A 45 -9.58 18.10 30.99
C ALA A 45 -10.22 19.07 29.98
N TYR A 46 -10.10 18.84 28.67
CA TYR A 46 -10.77 19.62 27.63
C TYR A 46 -12.18 19.12 27.31
N GLN A 47 -12.59 17.94 27.82
CA GLN A 47 -13.91 17.39 27.55
C GLN A 47 -15.03 18.34 28.01
N GLY A 48 -15.99 18.60 27.12
CA GLY A 48 -17.10 19.54 27.33
C GLY A 48 -16.73 21.00 27.11
N ARG A 49 -15.48 21.31 26.70
CA ARG A 49 -14.96 22.67 26.72
C ARG A 49 -14.51 23.24 25.37
N LEU A 50 -14.49 22.42 24.30
CA LEU A 50 -13.99 22.89 22.99
C LEU A 50 -14.84 24.01 22.38
N GLY A 51 -16.08 24.16 22.83
CA GLY A 51 -16.97 25.24 22.42
C GLY A 51 -16.95 26.48 23.32
N GLU A 52 -16.20 26.50 24.43
CA GLU A 52 -16.16 27.62 25.38
C GLU A 52 -15.55 28.88 24.76
N SER A 53 -14.42 28.76 24.10
CA SER A 53 -13.71 29.88 23.46
C SER A 53 -12.78 29.42 22.34
N ALA A 54 -12.43 30.34 21.46
CA ALA A 54 -11.41 30.13 20.42
C ALA A 54 -10.03 29.78 21.01
N GLU A 55 -9.68 30.37 22.15
CA GLU A 55 -8.44 30.09 22.88
C GLU A 55 -8.39 28.65 23.39
N THR A 56 -9.48 28.17 24.00
CA THR A 56 -9.59 26.78 24.49
C THR A 56 -9.45 25.78 23.35
N LEU A 57 -10.13 26.01 22.24
CA LEU A 57 -10.04 25.14 21.06
C LEU A 57 -8.63 25.13 20.47
N LEU A 58 -7.97 26.29 20.37
CA LEU A 58 -6.60 26.37 19.89
C LEU A 58 -5.62 25.64 20.82
N ALA A 59 -5.79 25.81 22.14
CA ALA A 59 -4.94 25.14 23.13
C ALA A 59 -5.07 23.61 23.06
N TYR A 60 -6.29 23.09 22.84
CA TYR A 60 -6.51 21.67 22.60
C TYR A 60 -5.74 21.15 21.38
N PHE A 61 -5.88 21.80 20.23
CA PHE A 61 -5.19 21.37 19.01
C PHE A 61 -3.66 21.45 19.12
N ARG A 62 -3.14 22.45 19.80
CA ARG A 62 -1.69 22.55 20.05
C ARG A 62 -1.18 21.42 20.94
N LEU A 63 -1.96 21.02 21.95
CA LEU A 63 -1.66 19.86 22.78
C LEU A 63 -1.71 18.57 21.96
N ASP A 64 -2.71 18.41 21.12
CA ASP A 64 -2.84 17.24 20.22
C ASP A 64 -1.65 17.14 19.26
N ASP A 65 -1.25 18.23 18.61
CA ASP A 65 -0.05 18.27 17.76
C ASP A 65 1.23 17.89 18.52
N GLU A 66 1.43 18.44 19.73
CA GLU A 66 2.58 18.10 20.57
C GLU A 66 2.61 16.60 20.88
N LEU A 67 1.48 16.05 21.30
CA LEU A 67 1.37 14.63 21.64
C LEU A 67 1.58 13.71 20.44
N ASN A 68 1.04 14.06 19.29
CA ASN A 68 1.23 13.30 18.05
C ASN A 68 2.72 13.20 17.68
N VAL A 69 3.49 14.29 17.80
CA VAL A 69 4.94 14.27 17.56
C VAL A 69 5.67 13.41 18.59
N ARG A 70 5.40 13.61 19.87
CA ARG A 70 6.11 12.92 20.96
C ARG A 70 5.84 11.43 20.99
N VAL A 71 4.57 11.03 20.83
CA VAL A 71 4.16 9.62 20.75
C VAL A 71 4.70 8.96 19.47
N GLY A 72 4.66 9.69 18.35
CA GLY A 72 5.25 9.23 17.09
C GLY A 72 6.74 8.91 17.22
N ARG A 73 7.51 9.74 17.93
CA ARG A 73 8.92 9.48 18.22
C ARG A 73 9.12 8.24 19.10
N LEU A 74 8.31 8.11 20.17
CA LEU A 74 8.37 6.92 21.04
C LEU A 74 8.12 5.64 20.25
N TYR A 75 7.05 5.64 19.46
CA TYR A 75 6.70 4.47 18.66
C TYR A 75 7.75 4.20 17.58
N GLY A 76 8.18 5.22 16.84
CA GLY A 76 9.16 5.08 15.75
C GLY A 76 10.48 4.47 16.23
N TYR A 77 11.04 4.95 17.34
CA TYR A 77 12.25 4.37 17.92
C TYR A 77 12.07 2.91 18.31
N ALA A 78 11.02 2.63 19.09
CA ALA A 78 10.78 1.28 19.60
C ALA A 78 10.47 0.30 18.46
N ASN A 79 9.74 0.73 17.42
CA ASN A 79 9.43 -0.06 16.25
C ASN A 79 10.69 -0.38 15.44
N CYS A 80 11.52 0.61 15.11
CA CYS A 80 12.77 0.41 14.39
C CYS A 80 13.70 -0.54 15.16
N LYS A 81 13.85 -0.36 16.48
CA LYS A 81 14.63 -1.26 17.34
C LYS A 81 14.08 -2.69 17.36
N ALA A 82 12.77 -2.87 17.42
CA ALA A 82 12.15 -4.19 17.39
C ALA A 82 12.30 -4.88 16.03
N ASP A 83 12.35 -4.11 14.93
CA ASP A 83 12.50 -4.63 13.57
C ASP A 83 13.96 -4.96 13.19
N GLU A 84 14.96 -4.43 13.92
CA GLU A 84 16.35 -4.87 13.82
C GLU A 84 16.53 -6.35 14.20
N ASP A 85 15.76 -6.83 15.19
CA ASP A 85 15.72 -8.21 15.67
C ASP A 85 14.36 -8.48 16.34
N THR A 86 13.47 -9.10 15.60
CA THR A 86 12.11 -9.43 16.06
C THR A 86 12.08 -10.47 17.18
N SER A 87 13.19 -11.14 17.50
CA SER A 87 13.31 -12.03 18.63
C SER A 87 13.70 -11.32 19.95
N ASN A 88 14.05 -10.04 19.88
CA ASN A 88 14.46 -9.26 21.05
C ASN A 88 13.25 -8.81 21.88
N GLY A 89 12.93 -9.57 22.93
CA GLY A 89 11.77 -9.32 23.80
C GLY A 89 11.79 -7.93 24.50
N PHE A 90 12.97 -7.36 24.72
CA PHE A 90 13.07 -6.02 25.33
C PHE A 90 12.48 -4.95 24.41
N TYR A 91 12.87 -4.90 23.14
CA TYR A 91 12.33 -3.91 22.18
C TYR A 91 10.89 -4.19 21.79
N GLN A 92 10.45 -5.47 21.78
CA GLN A 92 9.03 -5.81 21.65
C GLN A 92 8.20 -5.22 22.79
N ASP A 93 8.70 -5.25 24.04
CA ASP A 93 8.04 -4.63 25.20
C ASP A 93 7.98 -3.10 25.07
N LEU A 94 9.06 -2.44 24.62
CA LEU A 94 9.05 -0.99 24.39
C LEU A 94 7.99 -0.59 23.33
N ARG A 95 7.92 -1.33 22.22
CA ARG A 95 6.92 -1.11 21.17
C ARG A 95 5.49 -1.31 21.71
N GLY A 96 5.25 -2.37 22.46
CA GLY A 96 3.97 -2.62 23.12
C GLY A 96 3.57 -1.49 24.07
N LYS A 97 4.50 -0.96 24.86
CA LYS A 97 4.28 0.18 25.75
C LYS A 97 3.94 1.46 24.99
N ALA A 98 4.64 1.75 23.89
CA ALA A 98 4.35 2.93 23.07
C ALA A 98 2.94 2.84 22.44
N LEU A 99 2.55 1.67 21.92
CA LEU A 99 1.21 1.42 21.39
C LEU A 99 0.13 1.59 22.47
N SER A 100 0.33 1.00 23.65
CA SER A 100 -0.63 1.13 24.76
C SER A 100 -0.80 2.57 25.21
N LEU A 101 0.28 3.34 25.26
CA LEU A 101 0.22 4.78 25.59
C LEU A 101 -0.55 5.56 24.50
N SER A 102 -0.28 5.27 23.22
CA SER A 102 -1.00 5.89 22.09
C SER A 102 -2.50 5.63 22.19
N VAL A 103 -2.92 4.38 22.45
CA VAL A 103 -4.33 4.01 22.65
C VAL A 103 -4.94 4.76 23.84
N THR A 104 -4.21 4.88 24.95
CA THR A 104 -4.69 5.59 26.15
C THR A 104 -4.92 7.08 25.86
N LEU A 105 -3.97 7.74 25.20
CA LEU A 105 -4.08 9.15 24.84
C LEU A 105 -5.19 9.41 23.82
N SER A 106 -5.30 8.56 22.79
CA SER A 106 -6.37 8.63 21.78
C SER A 106 -7.74 8.43 22.42
N GLY A 107 -7.86 7.49 23.36
CA GLY A 107 -9.10 7.27 24.13
C GLY A 107 -9.50 8.49 24.95
N ALA A 108 -8.52 9.16 25.60
CA ALA A 108 -8.77 10.40 26.35
C ALA A 108 -9.28 11.54 25.46
N GLY A 109 -8.89 11.58 24.17
CA GLY A 109 -9.30 12.59 23.18
C GLY A 109 -10.56 12.24 22.39
N ALA A 110 -11.18 11.07 22.59
CA ALA A 110 -12.30 10.58 21.79
C ALA A 110 -13.54 11.50 21.75
N PHE A 111 -13.71 12.35 22.77
CA PHE A 111 -14.79 13.34 22.84
C PHE A 111 -14.70 14.42 21.76
N ALA A 112 -13.50 14.73 21.24
CA ALA A 112 -13.26 15.87 20.39
C ALA A 112 -14.09 15.86 19.11
N ALA A 113 -14.23 14.71 18.46
CA ALA A 113 -15.03 14.58 17.23
C ALA A 113 -16.49 15.00 17.48
N SER A 114 -17.11 14.53 18.56
CA SER A 114 -18.49 14.87 18.90
C SER A 114 -18.64 16.36 19.21
N GLU A 115 -17.71 16.96 19.93
CA GLU A 115 -17.75 18.38 20.27
C GLU A 115 -17.55 19.27 19.03
N LEU A 116 -16.59 18.92 18.14
CA LEU A 116 -16.38 19.63 16.88
C LEU A 116 -17.61 19.58 15.96
N LEU A 117 -18.36 18.47 15.98
CA LEU A 117 -19.62 18.33 15.26
C LEU A 117 -20.73 19.21 15.85
N ALA A 118 -20.74 19.42 17.17
CA ALA A 118 -21.72 20.23 17.86
C ALA A 118 -21.52 21.74 17.63
N LEU A 119 -20.31 22.17 17.25
CA LEU A 119 -20.04 23.59 16.96
C LEU A 119 -20.84 24.06 15.73
N SER A 120 -21.51 25.22 15.85
CA SER A 120 -22.18 25.84 14.71
C SER A 120 -21.18 26.51 13.76
N ASP A 121 -21.61 26.74 12.52
CA ASP A 121 -20.77 27.42 11.51
C ASP A 121 -20.49 28.88 11.94
N GLU A 122 -21.45 29.53 12.60
CA GLU A 122 -21.29 30.87 13.17
C GLU A 122 -20.24 30.89 14.29
N THR A 123 -20.25 29.87 15.15
CA THR A 123 -19.26 29.75 16.24
C THR A 123 -17.87 29.58 15.68
N LEU A 124 -17.69 28.69 14.71
CA LEU A 124 -16.38 28.47 14.08
C LEU A 124 -15.89 29.72 13.32
N THR A 125 -16.81 30.38 12.58
CA THR A 125 -16.47 31.64 11.87
C THR A 125 -15.96 32.70 12.86
N ARG A 126 -16.65 32.85 14.00
CA ARG A 126 -16.23 33.76 15.07
C ARG A 126 -14.88 33.33 15.65
N PHE A 127 -14.69 32.05 15.94
CA PHE A 127 -13.44 31.53 16.51
C PHE A 127 -12.23 31.76 15.58
N TYR A 128 -12.39 31.55 14.27
CA TYR A 128 -11.34 31.88 13.29
C TYR A 128 -11.03 33.38 13.23
N ALA A 129 -12.02 34.25 13.50
CA ALA A 129 -11.79 35.69 13.55
C ALA A 129 -11.12 36.14 14.86
N GLU A 130 -11.47 35.51 15.99
CA GLU A 130 -10.89 35.79 17.32
C GLU A 130 -9.47 35.24 17.44
N GLN A 131 -9.20 34.06 16.86
CA GLN A 131 -7.91 33.38 16.88
C GLN A 131 -7.51 32.94 15.47
N PRO A 132 -6.85 33.80 14.67
CA PRO A 132 -6.46 33.48 13.28
C PRO A 132 -5.60 32.21 13.14
N GLU A 133 -4.82 31.84 14.15
CA GLU A 133 -4.02 30.61 14.15
C GLU A 133 -4.86 29.33 14.09
N LEU A 134 -6.13 29.37 14.51
CA LEU A 134 -7.06 28.25 14.34
C LEU A 134 -7.31 27.89 12.87
N THR A 135 -7.01 28.78 11.93
CA THR A 135 -7.13 28.49 10.49
C THR A 135 -6.21 27.35 10.05
N THR A 136 -5.10 27.11 10.78
CA THR A 136 -4.23 25.94 10.59
C THR A 136 -5.00 24.63 10.76
N TYR A 137 -5.97 24.60 11.67
CA TYR A 137 -6.78 23.42 12.01
C TYR A 137 -8.11 23.37 11.25
N ARG A 138 -8.34 24.28 10.30
CA ARG A 138 -9.58 24.29 9.50
C ARG A 138 -9.81 22.96 8.79
N ARG A 139 -8.80 22.44 8.14
CA ARG A 139 -8.88 21.19 7.37
C ARG A 139 -9.21 19.97 8.25
N PRO A 140 -8.52 19.68 9.37
CA PRO A 140 -8.93 18.64 10.32
C PRO A 140 -10.37 18.79 10.81
N ILE A 141 -10.79 20.02 11.17
CA ILE A 141 -12.16 20.30 11.61
C ILE A 141 -13.17 19.97 10.49
N GLU A 142 -12.90 20.40 9.25
CA GLU A 142 -13.75 20.12 8.08
C GLU A 142 -13.85 18.62 7.79
N ARG A 143 -12.74 17.86 7.91
CA ARG A 143 -12.74 16.40 7.76
C ARG A 143 -13.67 15.70 8.76
N VAL A 144 -13.69 16.14 10.01
CA VAL A 144 -14.64 15.62 11.00
C VAL A 144 -16.06 16.01 10.62
N ARG A 145 -16.30 17.28 10.30
CA ARG A 145 -17.64 17.86 10.10
C ARG A 145 -18.32 17.38 8.81
N ARG A 146 -17.58 17.06 7.74
CA ARG A 146 -18.19 16.52 6.51
C ARG A 146 -18.91 15.17 6.76
N ARG A 147 -18.48 14.41 7.78
CA ARG A 147 -19.08 13.12 8.16
C ARG A 147 -20.31 13.26 9.04
N ARG A 148 -20.79 14.48 9.32
CA ARG A 148 -21.94 14.73 10.22
C ARG A 148 -23.18 13.91 9.87
N ALA A 149 -23.48 13.70 8.58
CA ALA A 149 -24.63 12.90 8.14
C ALA A 149 -24.53 11.41 8.50
N HIS A 150 -23.31 10.93 8.75
CA HIS A 150 -22.95 9.53 8.99
C HIS A 150 -22.59 9.24 10.45
N ILE A 151 -22.67 10.25 11.33
CA ILE A 151 -22.43 10.11 12.76
C ILE A 151 -23.79 10.01 13.46
N LEU A 152 -23.88 9.07 14.39
CA LEU A 152 -25.10 8.73 15.13
C LEU A 152 -25.10 9.37 16.53
N SER A 153 -26.11 9.05 17.33
CA SER A 153 -26.12 9.47 18.74
C SER A 153 -24.97 8.79 19.51
N PRO A 154 -24.50 9.40 20.61
CA PRO A 154 -23.40 8.82 21.41
C PRO A 154 -23.65 7.36 21.84
N GLU A 155 -24.90 7.02 22.18
CA GLU A 155 -25.28 5.66 22.55
C GLU A 155 -25.15 4.68 21.38
N CYS A 156 -25.56 5.11 20.18
CA CYS A 156 -25.42 4.29 18.96
C CYS A 156 -23.95 4.16 18.55
N GLU A 157 -23.15 5.22 18.66
CA GLU A 157 -21.71 5.17 18.38
C GLU A 157 -20.99 4.20 19.33
N ALA A 158 -21.33 4.24 20.63
CA ALA A 158 -20.79 3.30 21.61
C ALA A 158 -21.18 1.84 21.30
N LEU A 159 -22.42 1.61 20.85
CA LEU A 159 -22.89 0.29 20.44
C LEU A 159 -22.12 -0.20 19.19
N LEU A 160 -21.96 0.65 18.18
CA LEU A 160 -21.21 0.31 16.96
C LEU A 160 -19.73 0.07 17.25
N ALA A 161 -19.12 0.84 18.16
CA ALA A 161 -17.74 0.62 18.59
C ALA A 161 -17.57 -0.78 19.24
N ASN A 162 -18.52 -1.18 20.12
CA ASN A 162 -18.51 -2.52 20.71
C ASN A 162 -18.75 -3.63 19.68
N ALA A 163 -19.53 -3.35 18.63
CA ALA A 163 -19.74 -4.30 17.53
C ALA A 163 -18.49 -4.47 16.64
N GLY A 164 -17.55 -3.53 16.69
CA GLY A 164 -16.30 -3.57 15.91
C GLY A 164 -15.49 -4.83 16.17
N GLU A 165 -15.37 -5.26 17.42
CA GLU A 165 -14.64 -6.49 17.77
C GLU A 165 -15.24 -7.76 17.11
N MET A 166 -16.56 -7.81 16.94
CA MET A 166 -17.22 -8.90 16.20
C MET A 166 -17.00 -8.77 14.70
N ALA A 167 -16.87 -7.56 14.19
CA ALA A 167 -16.68 -7.28 12.78
C ALA A 167 -15.30 -7.72 12.26
N ASP A 168 -14.28 -7.76 13.12
CA ASP A 168 -12.94 -8.25 12.80
C ASP A 168 -12.88 -9.79 12.70
N GLY A 169 -13.94 -10.48 13.14
CA GLY A 169 -14.00 -11.95 13.17
C GLY A 169 -13.69 -12.63 11.82
N PRO A 170 -14.30 -12.22 10.69
CA PRO A 170 -14.05 -12.84 9.40
C PRO A 170 -12.57 -12.78 8.96
N ASP A 171 -11.91 -11.64 9.11
CA ASP A 171 -10.48 -11.47 8.79
C ASP A 171 -9.60 -12.33 9.71
N ALA A 172 -9.89 -12.33 11.01
CA ALA A 172 -9.17 -13.16 11.99
C ALA A 172 -9.31 -14.66 11.67
N ILE A 173 -10.52 -15.14 11.31
CA ILE A 173 -10.76 -16.55 10.94
C ILE A 173 -9.98 -16.90 9.67
N PHE A 174 -10.04 -16.03 8.64
CA PHE A 174 -9.28 -16.21 7.40
C PHE A 174 -7.77 -16.31 7.70
N GLY A 175 -7.23 -15.38 8.49
CA GLY A 175 -5.82 -15.32 8.84
C GLY A 175 -5.36 -16.57 9.61
N VAL A 176 -6.10 -17.03 10.62
CA VAL A 176 -5.76 -18.25 11.38
C VAL A 176 -5.84 -19.47 10.47
N PHE A 177 -6.89 -19.59 9.65
CA PHE A 177 -7.02 -20.73 8.75
C PHE A 177 -5.84 -20.83 7.79
N HIS A 178 -5.49 -19.74 7.08
CA HIS A 178 -4.40 -19.74 6.10
C HIS A 178 -3.02 -19.91 6.72
N ASN A 179 -2.73 -19.24 7.82
CA ASN A 179 -1.40 -19.22 8.40
C ASN A 179 -1.12 -20.40 9.34
N ALA A 180 -2.17 -20.93 10.01
CA ALA A 180 -1.99 -21.95 11.04
C ALA A 180 -2.51 -23.35 10.65
N ASP A 181 -3.69 -23.44 10.04
CA ASP A 181 -4.39 -24.70 9.88
C ASP A 181 -4.25 -25.32 8.47
N LEU A 182 -4.19 -24.49 7.43
CA LEU A 182 -4.09 -24.94 6.04
C LEU A 182 -2.76 -25.68 5.79
N ARG A 183 -2.86 -26.89 5.25
CA ARG A 183 -1.71 -27.71 4.90
C ARG A 183 -1.88 -28.28 3.51
N PHE A 184 -0.83 -28.18 2.72
CA PHE A 184 -0.81 -28.69 1.35
C PHE A 184 0.03 -29.98 1.29
N PRO A 185 -0.38 -30.97 0.48
CA PRO A 185 0.50 -32.07 0.11
C PRO A 185 1.72 -31.57 -0.65
N ALA A 186 2.84 -32.25 -0.54
CA ALA A 186 3.98 -32.02 -1.42
C ALA A 186 3.61 -32.32 -2.88
N VAL A 187 4.27 -31.63 -3.81
CA VAL A 187 4.06 -31.80 -5.24
C VAL A 187 5.32 -32.34 -5.92
N THR A 188 5.16 -33.11 -6.99
CA THR A 188 6.28 -33.69 -7.74
C THR A 188 6.61 -32.85 -8.96
N ASP A 189 7.91 -32.70 -9.24
CA ASP A 189 8.41 -32.12 -10.49
C ASP A 189 8.42 -33.15 -11.65
N GLY A 190 8.84 -32.75 -12.85
CA GLY A 190 8.92 -33.62 -14.02
C GLY A 190 9.96 -34.74 -13.91
N ALA A 191 10.91 -34.64 -12.97
CA ALA A 191 11.88 -35.69 -12.65
C ALA A 191 11.41 -36.63 -11.53
N GLY A 192 10.24 -36.39 -10.92
CA GLY A 192 9.69 -37.18 -9.82
C GLY A 192 10.21 -36.78 -8.43
N ALA A 193 10.91 -35.64 -8.30
CA ALA A 193 11.35 -35.15 -6.99
C ALA A 193 10.22 -34.37 -6.31
N GLU A 194 10.10 -34.55 -4.99
CA GLU A 194 9.10 -33.86 -4.18
C GLU A 194 9.53 -32.42 -3.85
N GLN A 195 8.59 -31.49 -3.96
CA GLN A 195 8.74 -30.08 -3.61
C GLN A 195 7.67 -29.68 -2.57
N PRO A 196 8.04 -28.91 -1.53
CA PRO A 196 7.07 -28.45 -0.54
C PRO A 196 6.15 -27.40 -1.12
N LEU A 197 4.84 -27.57 -0.96
CA LEU A 197 3.81 -26.60 -1.34
C LEU A 197 3.27 -25.90 -0.08
N THR A 198 3.29 -24.57 -0.12
CA THR A 198 2.73 -23.66 0.89
C THR A 198 2.21 -22.40 0.20
N ASP A 199 1.49 -21.53 0.91
CA ASP A 199 1.14 -20.21 0.36
C ASP A 199 2.37 -19.43 -0.12
N ALA A 200 3.45 -19.47 0.63
CA ALA A 200 4.70 -18.78 0.30
C ALA A 200 5.45 -19.38 -0.90
N THR A 201 5.40 -20.71 -1.08
CA THR A 201 6.09 -21.38 -2.19
C THR A 201 5.23 -21.50 -3.45
N PHE A 202 3.93 -21.25 -3.39
CA PHE A 202 3.02 -21.43 -4.51
C PHE A 202 3.43 -20.62 -5.76
N VAL A 203 3.57 -19.31 -5.63
CA VAL A 203 3.98 -18.45 -6.77
C VAL A 203 5.40 -18.78 -7.25
N PRO A 204 6.43 -18.93 -6.40
CA PRO A 204 7.74 -19.46 -6.79
C PRO A 204 7.71 -20.77 -7.59
N LEU A 205 6.85 -21.73 -7.21
CA LEU A 205 6.68 -22.97 -7.97
C LEU A 205 6.07 -22.72 -9.36
N LEU A 206 5.14 -21.75 -9.51
CA LEU A 206 4.59 -21.34 -10.80
C LEU A 206 5.59 -20.56 -11.68
N GLN A 207 6.67 -20.04 -11.12
CA GLN A 207 7.78 -19.42 -11.87
C GLN A 207 8.78 -20.45 -12.41
N SER A 208 8.71 -21.71 -11.97
CA SER A 208 9.60 -22.78 -12.42
C SER A 208 9.59 -22.95 -13.95
N GLY A 209 10.74 -23.28 -14.53
CA GLY A 209 10.83 -23.71 -15.92
C GLY A 209 10.16 -25.07 -16.20
N ASP A 210 9.95 -25.89 -15.17
CA ASP A 210 9.28 -27.20 -15.28
C ASP A 210 7.76 -27.04 -15.29
N ARG A 211 7.15 -27.22 -16.46
CA ARG A 211 5.70 -27.11 -16.66
C ARG A 211 4.91 -28.16 -15.87
N THR A 212 5.49 -29.35 -15.65
CA THR A 212 4.85 -30.39 -14.85
C THR A 212 4.71 -29.95 -13.41
N LEU A 213 5.80 -29.38 -12.85
CA LEU A 213 5.78 -28.82 -11.49
C LEU A 213 4.76 -27.69 -11.35
N ARG A 214 4.72 -26.75 -12.30
CA ARG A 214 3.74 -25.64 -12.28
C ARG A 214 2.32 -26.16 -12.23
N ARG A 215 1.99 -27.10 -13.13
CA ARG A 215 0.64 -27.69 -13.18
C ARG A 215 0.32 -28.44 -11.88
N ASN A 216 1.21 -29.28 -11.40
CA ASN A 216 1.00 -30.07 -10.18
C ASN A 216 0.81 -29.13 -8.97
N ALA A 217 1.60 -28.07 -8.85
CA ALA A 217 1.45 -27.07 -7.79
C ALA A 217 0.08 -26.36 -7.86
N PHE A 218 -0.32 -25.93 -9.06
CA PHE A 218 -1.60 -25.25 -9.30
C PHE A 218 -2.80 -26.15 -8.96
N GLU A 219 -2.83 -27.36 -9.53
CA GLU A 219 -3.92 -28.30 -9.30
C GLU A 219 -4.03 -28.72 -7.82
N THR A 220 -2.89 -29.04 -7.18
CA THR A 220 -2.86 -29.46 -5.76
C THR A 220 -3.28 -28.33 -4.84
N TYR A 221 -2.81 -27.11 -5.11
CA TYR A 221 -3.14 -25.94 -4.31
C TYR A 221 -4.65 -25.68 -4.28
N TYR A 222 -5.28 -25.58 -5.47
CA TYR A 222 -6.71 -25.31 -5.56
C TYR A 222 -7.58 -26.51 -5.20
N ALA A 223 -7.13 -27.77 -5.41
CA ALA A 223 -7.83 -28.94 -4.91
C ALA A 223 -7.89 -28.95 -3.37
N THR A 224 -6.81 -28.51 -2.72
CA THR A 224 -6.77 -28.39 -1.25
C THR A 224 -7.73 -27.32 -0.76
N LEU A 225 -7.71 -26.11 -1.35
CA LEU A 225 -8.66 -25.04 -1.03
C LEU A 225 -10.11 -25.44 -1.30
N GLY A 226 -10.36 -26.18 -2.39
CA GLY A 226 -11.67 -26.69 -2.74
C GLY A 226 -12.32 -27.56 -1.67
N GLY A 227 -11.50 -28.22 -0.83
CA GLY A 227 -11.98 -28.94 0.34
C GLY A 227 -12.63 -28.07 1.42
N TYR A 228 -12.37 -26.76 1.40
CA TYR A 228 -12.82 -25.77 2.38
C TYR A 228 -13.68 -24.66 1.76
N HIS A 229 -14.03 -24.73 0.48
CA HIS A 229 -14.60 -23.61 -0.26
C HIS A 229 -15.91 -23.08 0.37
N ASN A 230 -16.77 -23.94 0.91
CA ASN A 230 -18.01 -23.50 1.58
C ASN A 230 -17.75 -22.71 2.88
N THR A 231 -16.72 -23.10 3.63
CA THR A 231 -16.35 -22.38 4.86
C THR A 231 -15.74 -21.03 4.51
N LEU A 232 -14.85 -20.98 3.52
CA LEU A 232 -14.24 -19.75 3.06
C LEU A 232 -15.29 -18.79 2.46
N ALA A 233 -16.25 -19.32 1.70
CA ALA A 233 -17.37 -18.54 1.18
C ALA A 233 -18.24 -17.95 2.32
N ALA A 234 -18.54 -18.76 3.34
CA ALA A 234 -19.30 -18.28 4.50
C ALA A 234 -18.54 -17.20 5.28
N THR A 235 -17.21 -17.31 5.37
CA THR A 235 -16.35 -16.30 6.02
C THR A 235 -16.37 -14.99 5.23
N LEU A 236 -16.24 -15.05 3.89
CA LEU A 236 -16.29 -13.87 3.03
C LEU A 236 -17.71 -13.25 3.00
N ASP A 237 -18.77 -14.06 3.01
CA ASP A 237 -20.16 -13.60 3.15
C ASP A 237 -20.36 -12.84 4.47
N ALA A 238 -19.79 -13.34 5.57
CA ALA A 238 -19.83 -12.63 6.84
C ALA A 238 -19.09 -11.28 6.79
N GLN A 239 -17.97 -11.19 6.07
CA GLN A 239 -17.24 -9.94 5.82
C GLN A 239 -18.14 -8.90 5.13
N PHE A 240 -18.78 -9.25 4.02
CA PHE A 240 -19.64 -8.32 3.30
C PHE A 240 -20.96 -8.00 4.05
N LYS A 241 -21.47 -8.92 4.87
CA LYS A 241 -22.61 -8.66 5.76
C LYS A 241 -22.28 -7.63 6.83
N GLN A 242 -21.10 -7.71 7.45
CA GLN A 242 -20.68 -6.70 8.42
C GLN A 242 -20.47 -5.33 7.76
N LEU A 243 -19.84 -5.26 6.56
CA LEU A 243 -19.70 -4.01 5.81
C LEU A 243 -21.06 -3.36 5.54
N ARG A 244 -22.03 -4.16 5.06
CA ARG A 244 -23.40 -3.69 4.84
C ARG A 244 -24.06 -3.21 6.12
N PHE A 245 -23.86 -3.91 7.24
CA PHE A 245 -24.39 -3.50 8.53
C PHE A 245 -23.91 -2.10 8.92
N PHE A 246 -22.61 -1.86 8.88
CA PHE A 246 -22.03 -0.56 9.24
C PHE A 246 -22.39 0.55 8.25
N ALA A 247 -22.40 0.26 6.95
CA ALA A 247 -22.82 1.22 5.92
C ALA A 247 -24.27 1.66 6.14
N ASN A 248 -25.19 0.70 6.35
CA ASN A 248 -26.59 0.99 6.60
C ASN A 248 -26.81 1.75 7.92
N ALA A 249 -26.16 1.33 9.02
CA ALA A 249 -26.26 2.00 10.31
C ALA A 249 -25.83 3.47 10.20
N ARG A 250 -24.76 3.74 9.45
CA ARG A 250 -24.22 5.09 9.22
C ARG A 250 -24.86 5.83 8.05
N ARG A 251 -25.90 5.26 7.41
CA ARG A 251 -26.67 5.87 6.31
C ARG A 251 -25.85 6.17 5.06
N TYR A 252 -24.88 5.33 4.73
CA TYR A 252 -24.22 5.40 3.44
C TYR A 252 -25.08 4.75 2.35
N PRO A 253 -25.01 5.25 1.10
CA PRO A 253 -25.76 4.68 -0.02
C PRO A 253 -25.35 3.24 -0.35
N SER A 254 -24.06 2.90 -0.19
CA SER A 254 -23.51 1.57 -0.43
C SER A 254 -22.33 1.25 0.52
N THR A 255 -21.90 0.00 0.52
CA THR A 255 -20.68 -0.42 1.23
C THR A 255 -19.44 0.23 0.64
N LEU A 256 -19.41 0.43 -0.67
CA LEU A 256 -18.33 1.12 -1.38
C LEU A 256 -18.27 2.61 -1.00
N ASP A 257 -19.41 3.33 -0.96
CA ASP A 257 -19.45 4.72 -0.48
C ASP A 257 -18.89 4.84 0.94
N ALA A 258 -19.27 3.90 1.83
CA ALA A 258 -18.79 3.90 3.21
C ALA A 258 -17.26 3.70 3.30
N ALA A 259 -16.71 2.80 2.49
CA ALA A 259 -15.27 2.51 2.46
C ALA A 259 -14.47 3.70 1.91
N LEU A 260 -14.90 4.30 0.81
CA LEU A 260 -14.18 5.38 0.13
C LEU A 260 -14.30 6.73 0.86
N ASP A 261 -15.36 6.92 1.64
CA ASP A 261 -15.54 8.14 2.44
C ASP A 261 -14.38 8.38 3.41
N ALA A 262 -13.78 7.34 3.96
CA ALA A 262 -12.67 7.46 4.89
C ALA A 262 -11.45 8.18 4.29
N THR A 263 -11.20 7.97 3.00
CA THR A 263 -10.08 8.56 2.25
C THR A 263 -10.48 9.72 1.35
N GLU A 264 -11.75 10.11 1.36
CA GLU A 264 -12.31 11.20 0.54
C GLU A 264 -12.17 10.95 -0.97
N VAL A 265 -12.27 9.69 -1.39
CA VAL A 265 -12.23 9.31 -2.81
C VAL A 265 -13.67 9.13 -3.33
N PRO A 266 -14.07 9.81 -4.40
CA PRO A 266 -15.38 9.60 -5.01
C PRO A 266 -15.52 8.19 -5.62
N VAL A 267 -16.72 7.58 -5.50
CA VAL A 267 -17.03 6.28 -6.13
C VAL A 267 -16.79 6.29 -7.64
N SER A 268 -16.98 7.44 -8.30
CA SER A 268 -16.71 7.61 -9.73
C SER A 268 -15.26 7.34 -10.13
N VAL A 269 -14.29 7.51 -9.22
CA VAL A 269 -12.87 7.15 -9.46
C VAL A 269 -12.73 5.63 -9.56
N TYR A 270 -13.40 4.91 -8.68
CA TYR A 270 -13.41 3.45 -8.68
C TYR A 270 -14.06 2.88 -9.95
N ASP A 271 -15.23 3.40 -10.32
CA ASP A 271 -15.95 2.97 -11.52
C ASP A 271 -15.17 3.32 -12.80
N SER A 272 -14.60 4.53 -12.89
CA SER A 272 -13.78 4.97 -14.02
C SER A 272 -12.53 4.11 -14.21
N LEU A 273 -11.89 3.64 -13.12
CA LEU A 273 -10.77 2.70 -13.21
C LEU A 273 -11.18 1.42 -13.94
N ILE A 274 -12.30 0.80 -13.53
CA ILE A 274 -12.78 -0.46 -14.12
C ILE A 274 -13.14 -0.24 -15.61
N GLU A 275 -13.86 0.85 -15.91
CA GLU A 275 -14.24 1.20 -17.29
C GLU A 275 -13.02 1.41 -18.19
N SER A 276 -12.01 2.13 -17.71
CA SER A 276 -10.76 2.36 -18.46
C SER A 276 -10.00 1.06 -18.71
N VAL A 277 -9.90 0.19 -17.69
CA VAL A 277 -9.23 -1.11 -17.87
C VAL A 277 -9.99 -1.98 -18.86
N HIS A 278 -11.33 -2.03 -18.78
CA HIS A 278 -12.16 -2.74 -19.76
C HIS A 278 -11.94 -2.23 -21.19
N ALA A 279 -11.88 -0.91 -21.39
CA ALA A 279 -11.64 -0.31 -22.69
C ALA A 279 -10.24 -0.63 -23.27
N ASN A 280 -9.31 -1.12 -22.43
CA ASN A 280 -7.92 -1.41 -22.77
C ASN A 280 -7.54 -2.90 -22.62
N LEU A 281 -8.50 -3.82 -22.51
CA LEU A 281 -8.24 -5.25 -22.37
C LEU A 281 -7.58 -5.88 -23.62
N ASP A 282 -7.78 -5.29 -24.80
CA ASP A 282 -7.11 -5.72 -26.04
C ASP A 282 -5.57 -5.75 -25.89
N LYS A 283 -5.00 -4.83 -25.12
CA LYS A 283 -3.56 -4.78 -24.84
C LYS A 283 -3.11 -5.94 -23.98
N MET A 284 -3.92 -6.29 -22.95
CA MET A 284 -3.68 -7.48 -22.13
C MET A 284 -3.77 -8.76 -22.95
N TYR A 285 -4.74 -8.84 -23.89
CA TYR A 285 -4.88 -10.01 -24.77
C TYR A 285 -3.64 -10.17 -25.68
N ARG A 286 -3.11 -9.07 -26.21
CA ARG A 286 -1.85 -9.10 -26.97
C ARG A 286 -0.67 -9.58 -26.11
N TYR A 287 -0.59 -9.14 -24.87
CA TYR A 287 0.44 -9.61 -23.93
C TYR A 287 0.30 -11.10 -23.63
N VAL A 288 -0.92 -11.60 -23.41
CA VAL A 288 -1.21 -13.03 -23.20
C VAL A 288 -0.80 -13.87 -24.43
N ALA A 289 -1.16 -13.41 -25.64
CA ALA A 289 -0.73 -14.06 -26.89
C ALA A 289 0.81 -14.08 -27.04
N LEU A 290 1.48 -12.97 -26.67
CA LEU A 290 2.94 -12.88 -26.65
C LEU A 290 3.55 -13.90 -25.67
N ARG A 291 3.00 -14.02 -24.45
CA ARG A 291 3.43 -15.01 -23.46
C ARG A 291 3.34 -16.44 -24.00
N ARG A 292 2.20 -16.79 -24.63
CA ARG A 292 2.00 -18.11 -25.26
C ARG A 292 3.10 -18.41 -26.28
N ARG A 293 3.40 -17.44 -27.16
CA ARG A 293 4.45 -17.56 -28.17
C ARG A 293 5.85 -17.74 -27.55
N LEU A 294 6.20 -16.92 -26.55
CA LEU A 294 7.53 -16.93 -25.94
C LEU A 294 7.78 -18.17 -25.08
N LEU A 295 6.75 -18.68 -24.42
CA LEU A 295 6.82 -19.95 -23.68
C LEU A 295 6.83 -21.17 -24.60
N GLY A 296 6.51 -21.00 -25.91
CA GLY A 296 6.50 -22.09 -26.88
C GLY A 296 5.45 -23.16 -26.58
N VAL A 297 4.29 -22.77 -26.06
CA VAL A 297 3.20 -23.68 -25.70
C VAL A 297 2.01 -23.54 -26.65
N ASP A 298 1.35 -24.66 -26.98
CA ASP A 298 0.16 -24.65 -27.82
C ASP A 298 -1.03 -24.00 -27.13
N GLU A 299 -1.19 -24.29 -25.84
CA GLU A 299 -2.21 -23.72 -24.95
C GLU A 299 -1.55 -23.11 -23.72
N LEU A 300 -1.88 -21.84 -23.42
CA LEU A 300 -1.42 -21.12 -22.25
C LEU A 300 -2.46 -21.28 -21.12
N HIS A 301 -2.05 -21.81 -20.00
CA HIS A 301 -2.88 -22.09 -18.84
C HIS A 301 -2.61 -21.12 -17.69
N MET A 302 -3.51 -21.05 -16.71
CA MET A 302 -3.32 -20.18 -15.55
C MET A 302 -2.08 -20.53 -14.74
N TYR A 303 -1.62 -21.77 -14.75
CA TYR A 303 -0.35 -22.17 -14.13
C TYR A 303 0.90 -21.69 -14.87
N ASP A 304 0.76 -21.13 -16.08
CA ASP A 304 1.86 -20.54 -16.86
C ASP A 304 1.95 -19.00 -16.68
N VAL A 305 1.01 -18.39 -15.94
CA VAL A 305 0.88 -16.91 -15.88
C VAL A 305 2.03 -16.20 -15.18
N TYR A 306 2.71 -16.88 -14.27
CA TYR A 306 3.85 -16.35 -13.51
C TYR A 306 5.22 -16.76 -14.08
N THR A 307 5.24 -17.67 -15.06
CA THR A 307 6.49 -18.17 -15.64
C THR A 307 7.22 -17.04 -16.36
N PRO A 308 8.52 -16.80 -16.10
CA PRO A 308 9.31 -15.83 -16.86
C PRO A 308 9.30 -16.15 -18.35
N ILE A 309 9.03 -15.14 -19.19
CA ILE A 309 8.97 -15.27 -20.65
C ILE A 309 10.24 -14.76 -21.34
N VAL A 310 11.11 -14.10 -20.60
CA VAL A 310 12.44 -13.68 -21.01
C VAL A 310 13.44 -14.27 -20.02
N PRO A 311 14.55 -14.87 -20.48
CA PRO A 311 15.58 -15.37 -19.59
C PRO A 311 16.13 -14.26 -18.68
N ASP A 312 16.35 -14.61 -17.43
CA ASP A 312 16.98 -13.71 -16.47
C ASP A 312 18.36 -13.26 -16.97
N VAL A 313 18.64 -11.97 -16.80
CA VAL A 313 19.96 -11.39 -16.96
C VAL A 313 20.56 -11.31 -15.56
N ALA A 314 21.20 -12.41 -15.14
CA ALA A 314 21.80 -12.51 -13.82
C ALA A 314 22.97 -11.53 -13.70
N GLU A 315 22.68 -10.30 -13.33
CA GLU A 315 23.67 -9.29 -12.97
C GLU A 315 23.62 -9.07 -11.45
N GLU A 316 24.77 -9.19 -10.78
CA GLU A 316 24.90 -8.81 -9.39
C GLU A 316 25.00 -7.27 -9.34
N ILE A 317 24.02 -6.62 -8.68
CA ILE A 317 23.93 -5.16 -8.54
C ILE A 317 24.18 -4.80 -7.06
N PRO A 318 25.43 -4.59 -6.65
CA PRO A 318 25.76 -4.23 -5.27
C PRO A 318 25.05 -2.93 -4.84
N PHE A 319 24.78 -2.78 -3.55
CA PHE A 319 24.07 -1.63 -2.99
C PHE A 319 24.62 -0.26 -3.48
N GLU A 320 25.95 -0.07 -3.49
CA GLU A 320 26.54 1.19 -3.92
C GLU A 320 26.31 1.48 -5.42
N GLN A 321 26.28 0.44 -6.26
CA GLN A 321 25.93 0.57 -7.66
C GLN A 321 24.43 0.89 -7.82
N ALA A 322 23.56 0.21 -7.09
CA ALA A 322 22.13 0.46 -7.08
C ALA A 322 21.83 1.90 -6.62
N LYS A 323 22.44 2.35 -5.52
CA LYS A 323 22.37 3.74 -5.00
C LYS A 323 22.77 4.76 -6.07
N ALA A 324 23.92 4.55 -6.72
CA ALA A 324 24.42 5.46 -7.76
C ALA A 324 23.43 5.53 -8.96
N THR A 325 22.90 4.39 -9.38
CA THR A 325 21.93 4.31 -10.49
C THR A 325 20.61 5.01 -10.12
N VAL A 326 20.10 4.81 -8.90
CA VAL A 326 18.88 5.48 -8.42
C VAL A 326 19.09 7.00 -8.38
N LEU A 327 20.21 7.49 -7.85
CA LEU A 327 20.53 8.92 -7.83
C LEU A 327 20.61 9.52 -9.24
N ASP A 328 21.22 8.82 -10.19
CA ASP A 328 21.30 9.25 -11.60
C ASP A 328 19.93 9.25 -12.29
N ALA A 329 19.12 8.23 -12.04
CA ALA A 329 17.76 8.13 -12.58
C ALA A 329 16.86 9.25 -12.08
N LEU A 330 16.96 9.59 -10.80
CA LEU A 330 16.13 10.59 -10.14
C LEU A 330 16.69 12.02 -10.25
N ALA A 331 17.85 12.22 -10.90
CA ALA A 331 18.41 13.55 -11.16
C ALA A 331 17.48 14.44 -11.99
N VAL A 332 16.57 13.86 -12.76
CA VAL A 332 15.52 14.58 -13.50
C VAL A 332 14.60 15.39 -12.56
N LEU A 333 14.48 15.01 -11.28
CA LEU A 333 13.69 15.72 -10.26
C LEU A 333 14.40 16.96 -9.69
N GLY A 334 15.63 17.25 -10.13
CA GLY A 334 16.39 18.43 -9.75
C GLY A 334 17.37 18.19 -8.58
N GLU A 335 18.34 19.11 -8.45
CA GLU A 335 19.43 18.99 -7.48
C GLU A 335 18.94 19.03 -6.01
N ASP A 336 17.91 19.79 -5.71
CA ASP A 336 17.32 19.86 -4.37
C ASP A 336 16.71 18.51 -3.94
N TYR A 337 16.06 17.78 -4.86
CA TYR A 337 15.53 16.44 -4.58
C TYR A 337 16.66 15.41 -4.41
N THR A 338 17.63 15.43 -5.29
CA THR A 338 18.78 14.51 -5.19
C THR A 338 19.69 14.81 -4.01
N ALA A 339 19.77 16.07 -3.56
CA ALA A 339 20.48 16.43 -2.32
C ALA A 339 19.82 15.79 -1.10
N MET A 340 18.47 15.81 -1.00
CA MET A 340 17.74 15.13 0.06
C MET A 340 17.91 13.61 0.03
N LEU A 341 17.94 13.00 -1.18
CA LEU A 341 18.25 11.57 -1.32
C LEU A 341 19.64 11.24 -0.82
N ARG A 342 20.67 12.04 -1.20
CA ARG A 342 22.04 11.87 -0.70
C ARG A 342 22.11 12.01 0.81
N GLU A 343 21.43 13.01 1.38
CA GLU A 343 21.32 13.18 2.83
C GLU A 343 20.82 11.88 3.49
N GLY A 344 19.75 11.28 2.97
CA GLY A 344 19.23 10.02 3.48
C GLY A 344 20.22 8.86 3.43
N PHE A 345 20.96 8.74 2.31
CA PHE A 345 22.00 7.70 2.16
C PHE A 345 23.20 7.96 3.05
N ASP A 346 23.67 9.19 3.16
CA ASP A 346 24.93 9.53 3.81
C ASP A 346 24.76 9.68 5.35
N HIS A 347 23.56 10.01 5.82
CA HIS A 347 23.24 10.18 7.25
C HIS A 347 22.50 8.98 7.85
N ARG A 348 22.65 7.80 7.25
CA ARG A 348 22.19 6.53 7.84
C ARG A 348 20.70 6.50 8.16
N TRP A 349 19.85 6.98 7.24
CA TRP A 349 18.41 6.78 7.36
C TRP A 349 18.00 5.34 7.06
N LEU A 350 18.88 4.56 6.39
CA LEU A 350 18.59 3.23 5.89
C LEU A 350 19.24 2.13 6.73
N ASP A 351 18.50 1.06 6.94
CA ASP A 351 19.00 -0.24 7.41
C ASP A 351 19.00 -1.21 6.23
N VAL A 352 20.18 -1.52 5.69
CA VAL A 352 20.30 -2.00 4.31
C VAL A 352 20.22 -3.53 4.19
N TYR A 353 21.09 -4.25 4.90
CA TYR A 353 21.24 -5.68 4.68
C TYR A 353 20.39 -6.56 5.61
N PRO A 354 19.99 -7.77 5.14
CA PRO A 354 19.35 -8.74 6.02
C PRO A 354 20.30 -9.20 7.13
N ASN A 355 19.74 -9.43 8.31
CA ASN A 355 20.42 -10.10 9.42
C ASN A 355 19.48 -11.08 10.14
N VAL A 356 20.05 -11.97 10.95
CA VAL A 356 19.26 -12.91 11.76
C VAL A 356 18.27 -12.14 12.64
N GLY A 357 17.00 -12.51 12.58
CA GLY A 357 15.94 -11.89 13.36
C GLY A 357 15.38 -10.57 12.79
N LYS A 358 15.99 -9.96 11.77
CA LYS A 358 15.47 -8.75 11.14
C LYS A 358 14.12 -8.99 10.50
N ARG A 359 13.22 -8.01 10.58
CA ARG A 359 11.93 -8.03 9.89
C ARG A 359 12.12 -8.16 8.38
N GLY A 360 11.37 -9.08 7.76
CA GLY A 360 11.37 -9.28 6.31
C GLY A 360 10.64 -8.17 5.55
N GLY A 361 10.87 -8.11 4.24
CA GLY A 361 10.33 -7.08 3.36
C GLY A 361 11.12 -5.77 3.43
N ALA A 362 10.49 -4.67 2.98
CA ALA A 362 11.02 -3.32 3.05
C ALA A 362 9.92 -2.34 3.48
N TYR A 363 10.28 -1.21 4.04
CA TYR A 363 9.37 -0.11 4.32
C TYR A 363 10.11 1.22 4.56
N SER A 364 9.40 2.32 4.37
CA SER A 364 9.80 3.65 4.85
C SER A 364 8.80 4.16 5.89
N SER A 365 9.30 4.76 6.97
CA SER A 365 8.49 5.33 8.05
C SER A 365 8.90 6.77 8.35
N GLY A 366 7.98 7.72 8.16
CA GLY A 366 8.17 9.14 8.49
C GLY A 366 7.65 9.55 9.87
N ILE A 367 7.12 8.60 10.67
CA ILE A 367 6.42 8.90 11.93
C ILE A 367 7.31 9.48 13.00
N ALA A 368 8.61 9.13 13.01
CA ALA A 368 9.53 9.47 14.10
C ALA A 368 9.97 10.94 14.10
N ARG A 369 9.89 11.64 12.94
CA ARG A 369 10.42 13.01 12.79
C ARG A 369 11.70 13.30 13.62
N PRO A 370 12.87 13.33 13.13
CA PRO A 370 13.40 14.42 12.29
C PRO A 370 13.46 14.09 10.81
N HIS A 371 13.53 12.83 10.47
CA HIS A 371 13.54 12.35 9.09
C HIS A 371 12.91 10.95 8.99
N PRO A 372 12.60 10.46 7.78
CA PRO A 372 12.16 9.08 7.59
C PRO A 372 13.26 8.06 7.91
N TYR A 373 12.84 6.85 8.26
CA TYR A 373 13.71 5.68 8.42
C TYR A 373 13.26 4.59 7.46
N VAL A 374 14.23 3.98 6.79
CA VAL A 374 13.99 2.99 5.74
C VAL A 374 14.60 1.64 6.14
N LEU A 375 13.80 0.58 6.13
CA LEU A 375 14.27 -0.78 6.30
C LEU A 375 14.32 -1.47 4.94
N LEU A 376 15.46 -2.06 4.60
CA LEU A 376 15.68 -2.87 3.41
C LEU A 376 16.15 -4.27 3.79
N ASN A 377 16.06 -5.21 2.86
CA ASN A 377 16.69 -6.52 2.91
C ASN A 377 17.40 -6.75 1.56
N GLN A 378 18.47 -5.99 1.32
CA GLN A 378 19.21 -5.94 0.06
C GLN A 378 19.78 -7.31 -0.33
N THR A 379 19.48 -7.78 -1.55
CA THR A 379 19.93 -9.05 -2.14
C THR A 379 20.87 -8.90 -3.34
N ASP A 380 21.25 -7.67 -3.67
CA ASP A 380 22.16 -7.31 -4.76
C ASP A 380 21.66 -7.74 -6.16
N ASP A 381 20.37 -7.56 -6.41
CA ASP A 381 19.68 -7.85 -7.67
C ASP A 381 18.86 -6.65 -8.18
N LEU A 382 18.21 -6.79 -9.34
CA LEU A 382 17.39 -5.75 -9.94
C LEU A 382 16.19 -5.39 -9.04
N ASP A 383 15.54 -6.37 -8.43
CA ASP A 383 14.38 -6.13 -7.56
C ASP A 383 14.78 -5.28 -6.34
N SER A 384 15.94 -5.55 -5.75
CA SER A 384 16.47 -4.74 -4.65
C SER A 384 16.80 -3.31 -5.08
N GLN A 385 17.27 -3.10 -6.30
CA GLN A 385 17.50 -1.75 -6.84
C GLN A 385 16.19 -0.98 -7.00
N PHE A 386 15.13 -1.61 -7.48
CA PHE A 386 13.79 -1.00 -7.53
C PHE A 386 13.22 -0.76 -6.14
N THR A 387 13.44 -1.66 -5.19
CA THR A 387 13.06 -1.48 -3.80
C THR A 387 13.70 -0.23 -3.17
N ILE A 388 14.99 0.02 -3.44
CA ILE A 388 15.65 1.26 -2.98
C ILE A 388 14.94 2.49 -3.56
N ALA A 389 14.63 2.51 -4.86
CA ALA A 389 13.94 3.64 -5.50
C ALA A 389 12.55 3.85 -4.89
N HIS A 390 11.83 2.77 -4.64
CA HIS A 390 10.49 2.73 -4.04
C HIS A 390 10.50 3.33 -2.63
N GLU A 391 11.29 2.76 -1.72
CA GLU A 391 11.32 3.18 -0.32
C GLU A 391 11.84 4.61 -0.16
N MET A 392 12.81 5.00 -0.99
CA MET A 392 13.27 6.39 -1.02
C MET A 392 12.21 7.35 -1.58
N GLY A 393 11.28 6.88 -2.44
CA GLY A 393 10.11 7.65 -2.86
C GLY A 393 9.18 7.95 -1.70
N HIS A 394 8.84 6.95 -0.90
CA HIS A 394 8.08 7.14 0.36
C HIS A 394 8.82 8.07 1.32
N ALA A 395 10.13 7.87 1.48
CA ALA A 395 10.94 8.71 2.37
C ALA A 395 10.88 10.18 1.95
N MET A 396 11.06 10.50 0.67
CA MET A 396 10.98 11.88 0.17
C MET A 396 9.57 12.46 0.28
N HIS A 397 8.53 11.68 0.05
CA HIS A 397 7.14 12.12 0.26
C HIS A 397 6.90 12.53 1.71
N SER A 398 7.22 11.64 2.65
CA SER A 398 7.07 11.90 4.09
C SER A 398 7.93 13.08 4.55
N TYR A 399 9.18 13.16 4.07
CA TYR A 399 10.09 14.24 4.42
C TYR A 399 9.58 15.61 3.95
N LEU A 400 9.16 15.72 2.68
CA LEU A 400 8.63 16.98 2.12
C LEU A 400 7.30 17.35 2.75
N SER A 401 6.41 16.40 2.97
CA SER A 401 5.15 16.64 3.66
C SER A 401 5.37 17.18 5.07
N CYS A 402 6.19 16.50 5.87
CA CYS A 402 6.52 16.95 7.24
C CYS A 402 7.22 18.29 7.29
N LYS A 403 8.02 18.63 6.28
CA LYS A 403 8.74 19.90 6.18
C LYS A 403 7.83 21.09 5.86
N HIS A 404 6.78 20.87 5.07
CA HIS A 404 5.97 21.95 4.52
C HIS A 404 4.56 22.03 5.12
N GLN A 405 4.10 20.98 5.80
CA GLN A 405 2.78 20.95 6.43
C GLN A 405 2.87 21.09 7.96
N PRO A 406 1.89 21.75 8.58
CA PRO A 406 1.71 21.66 10.03
C PRO A 406 1.43 20.20 10.43
N VAL A 407 1.68 19.87 11.70
CA VAL A 407 1.55 18.49 12.21
C VAL A 407 0.21 17.86 11.85
N CYS A 408 -0.88 18.60 12.06
CA CYS A 408 -2.25 18.10 11.82
C CYS A 408 -2.59 17.75 10.36
N THR A 409 -1.76 18.14 9.38
CA THR A 409 -1.95 17.82 7.95
C THR A 409 -0.71 17.23 7.30
N SER A 410 0.31 16.88 8.07
CA SER A 410 1.57 16.35 7.51
C SER A 410 1.49 14.90 7.06
N ASP A 411 0.55 14.12 7.56
CA ASP A 411 0.28 12.78 7.05
C ASP A 411 -0.57 12.85 5.78
N TYR A 412 -0.49 11.82 4.96
CA TYR A 412 -1.28 11.68 3.74
C TYR A 412 -2.04 10.35 3.72
N VAL A 413 -3.14 10.32 2.96
CA VAL A 413 -3.99 9.13 2.88
C VAL A 413 -3.34 8.06 1.99
N ILE A 414 -3.68 6.80 2.27
CA ILE A 414 -3.15 5.62 1.55
C ILE A 414 -3.33 5.71 0.03
N PHE A 415 -4.38 6.36 -0.45
CA PHE A 415 -4.65 6.53 -1.88
C PHE A 415 -3.49 7.19 -2.66
N VAL A 416 -2.72 8.07 -2.02
CA VAL A 416 -1.56 8.75 -2.62
C VAL A 416 -0.21 8.23 -2.11
N ALA A 417 -0.22 7.31 -1.14
CA ALA A 417 1.01 6.83 -0.52
C ALA A 417 1.97 6.18 -1.53
N GLU A 418 1.44 5.32 -2.41
CA GLU A 418 2.24 4.59 -3.40
C GLU A 418 2.58 5.41 -4.66
N VAL A 419 2.05 6.63 -4.80
CA VAL A 419 2.28 7.44 -6.00
C VAL A 419 3.74 7.90 -6.09
N ALA A 420 4.32 8.31 -4.96
CA ALA A 420 5.70 8.80 -4.94
C ALA A 420 6.72 7.66 -5.13
N SER A 421 6.52 6.54 -4.44
CA SER A 421 7.35 5.35 -4.53
C SER A 421 7.35 4.78 -5.96
N THR A 422 6.18 4.56 -6.51
CA THR A 422 6.01 4.05 -7.87
C THR A 422 6.49 5.05 -8.94
N CYS A 423 6.34 6.37 -8.72
CA CYS A 423 6.90 7.37 -9.64
C CYS A 423 8.44 7.25 -9.74
N ASN A 424 9.11 7.04 -8.62
CA ASN A 424 10.56 6.78 -8.62
C ASN A 424 10.91 5.50 -9.37
N GLU A 425 10.14 4.41 -9.19
CA GLU A 425 10.35 3.16 -9.93
C GLU A 425 10.18 3.37 -11.44
N VAL A 426 9.14 4.09 -11.87
CA VAL A 426 8.89 4.37 -13.29
C VAL A 426 10.01 5.24 -13.88
N LEU A 427 10.48 6.26 -13.16
CA LEU A 427 11.63 7.08 -13.58
C LEU A 427 12.89 6.24 -13.68
N LEU A 428 13.16 5.35 -12.72
CA LEU A 428 14.28 4.40 -12.76
C LEU A 428 14.16 3.47 -13.98
N MET A 429 13.00 2.86 -14.20
CA MET A 429 12.76 1.98 -15.35
C MET A 429 13.01 2.71 -16.68
N ARG A 430 12.47 3.92 -16.84
CA ARG A 430 12.66 4.75 -18.04
C ARG A 430 14.13 5.13 -18.25
N HIS A 431 14.86 5.36 -17.16
CA HIS A 431 16.29 5.64 -17.19
C HIS A 431 17.09 4.41 -17.64
N LEU A 432 16.82 3.24 -17.07
CA LEU A 432 17.48 1.98 -17.45
C LEU A 432 17.21 1.64 -18.92
N LEU A 433 15.95 1.71 -19.36
CA LEU A 433 15.58 1.48 -20.77
C LEU A 433 16.28 2.44 -21.73
N ARG A 434 16.48 3.70 -21.35
CA ARG A 434 17.20 4.67 -22.18
C ARG A 434 18.68 4.36 -22.29
N LYS A 435 19.28 3.80 -21.23
CA LYS A 435 20.72 3.43 -21.20
C LYS A 435 21.02 2.07 -21.81
N SER A 436 20.08 1.13 -21.71
CA SER A 436 20.26 -0.22 -22.23
C SER A 436 20.35 -0.23 -23.76
N THR A 437 21.48 -0.74 -24.27
CA THR A 437 21.74 -0.96 -25.70
C THR A 437 21.75 -2.44 -26.07
N ASP A 438 21.83 -3.32 -25.08
CA ASP A 438 21.75 -4.77 -25.28
C ASP A 438 20.28 -5.20 -25.44
N ARG A 439 20.03 -6.00 -26.49
CA ARG A 439 18.67 -6.46 -26.84
C ARG A 439 18.06 -7.37 -25.76
N ARG A 440 18.88 -8.18 -25.10
CA ARG A 440 18.42 -9.13 -24.07
C ARG A 440 18.12 -8.42 -22.76
N GLU A 441 19.02 -7.55 -22.34
CA GLU A 441 18.83 -6.70 -21.16
C GLU A 441 17.57 -5.84 -21.32
N ARG A 442 17.39 -5.21 -22.49
CA ARG A 442 16.21 -4.39 -22.79
C ARG A 442 14.92 -5.20 -22.74
N ALA A 443 14.90 -6.42 -23.33
CA ALA A 443 13.76 -7.32 -23.27
C ALA A 443 13.44 -7.74 -21.82
N TYR A 444 14.46 -7.99 -21.00
CA TYR A 444 14.30 -8.33 -19.59
C TYR A 444 13.67 -7.18 -18.79
N LEU A 445 14.18 -5.95 -18.93
CA LEU A 445 13.62 -4.76 -18.29
C LEU A 445 12.16 -4.51 -18.70
N ILE A 446 11.85 -4.64 -20.00
CA ILE A 446 10.47 -4.48 -20.48
C ILE A 446 9.57 -5.56 -19.88
N ASN A 447 10.01 -6.83 -19.87
CA ASN A 447 9.24 -7.90 -19.27
C ASN A 447 8.96 -7.66 -17.78
N HIS A 448 9.97 -7.23 -17.02
CA HIS A 448 9.81 -6.85 -15.61
C HIS A 448 8.70 -5.77 -15.45
N PHE A 449 8.72 -4.73 -16.27
CA PHE A 449 7.73 -3.67 -16.21
C PHE A 449 6.32 -4.13 -16.64
N LEU A 450 6.22 -4.97 -17.67
CA LEU A 450 4.94 -5.57 -18.08
C LEU A 450 4.34 -6.46 -16.99
N ASP A 451 5.16 -7.20 -16.24
CA ASP A 451 4.71 -8.00 -15.10
C ASP A 451 4.19 -7.12 -13.96
N GLN A 452 4.79 -5.95 -13.72
CA GLN A 452 4.26 -4.96 -12.78
C GLN A 452 2.88 -4.44 -13.22
N PHE A 453 2.70 -4.06 -14.50
CA PHE A 453 1.40 -3.65 -15.03
C PHE A 453 0.34 -4.74 -14.90
N LYS A 454 0.68 -5.98 -15.27
CA LYS A 454 -0.21 -7.15 -15.14
C LYS A 454 -0.65 -7.34 -13.68
N GLY A 455 0.30 -7.32 -12.75
CA GLY A 455 0.06 -7.58 -11.33
C GLY A 455 -0.64 -6.44 -10.62
N THR A 456 -0.29 -5.18 -10.93
CA THR A 456 -0.70 -4.01 -10.18
C THR A 456 -1.89 -3.28 -10.82
N VAL A 457 -2.01 -3.26 -12.14
CA VAL A 457 -3.15 -2.60 -12.79
C VAL A 457 -4.23 -3.61 -13.15
N TYR A 458 -3.97 -4.56 -14.04
CA TYR A 458 -5.01 -5.46 -14.53
C TYR A 458 -5.56 -6.38 -13.43
N ARG A 459 -4.68 -7.06 -12.70
CA ARG A 459 -5.11 -8.01 -11.67
C ARG A 459 -5.79 -7.31 -10.49
N GLN A 460 -5.28 -6.18 -10.03
CA GLN A 460 -5.90 -5.47 -8.91
C GLN A 460 -7.23 -4.83 -9.31
N THR A 461 -7.38 -4.38 -10.56
CA THR A 461 -8.68 -3.90 -11.06
C THR A 461 -9.69 -5.05 -11.17
N MET A 462 -9.27 -6.25 -11.61
CA MET A 462 -10.14 -7.44 -11.60
C MET A 462 -10.61 -7.75 -10.17
N PHE A 463 -9.74 -7.67 -9.18
CA PHE A 463 -10.09 -7.86 -7.77
C PHE A 463 -11.05 -6.77 -7.28
N ALA A 464 -10.78 -5.51 -7.63
CA ALA A 464 -11.67 -4.41 -7.30
C ALA A 464 -13.07 -4.60 -7.89
N GLU A 465 -13.16 -5.02 -9.14
CA GLU A 465 -14.44 -5.31 -9.78
C GLU A 465 -15.16 -6.48 -9.08
N PHE A 466 -14.44 -7.51 -8.68
CA PHE A 466 -14.99 -8.61 -7.90
C PHE A 466 -15.55 -8.12 -6.56
N GLU A 467 -14.78 -7.34 -5.79
CA GLU A 467 -15.25 -6.75 -4.52
C GLU A 467 -16.52 -5.90 -4.71
N ARG A 468 -16.55 -5.06 -5.77
CA ARG A 468 -17.72 -4.24 -6.09
C ARG A 468 -18.97 -5.10 -6.35
N GLU A 469 -18.83 -6.19 -7.10
CA GLU A 469 -19.94 -7.11 -7.35
C GLU A 469 -20.40 -7.81 -6.08
N LEU A 470 -19.49 -8.25 -5.20
CA LEU A 470 -19.84 -8.85 -3.92
C LEU A 470 -20.60 -7.87 -3.00
N GLY A 471 -20.14 -6.61 -2.95
CA GLY A 471 -20.83 -5.55 -2.23
C GLY A 471 -22.26 -5.35 -2.73
N ARG A 472 -22.45 -5.25 -4.06
CA ARG A 472 -23.76 -5.13 -4.70
C ARG A 472 -24.67 -6.33 -4.44
N MET A 473 -24.14 -7.56 -4.43
CA MET A 473 -24.90 -8.77 -4.08
C MET A 473 -25.35 -8.70 -2.61
N ALA A 474 -24.44 -8.37 -1.71
CA ALA A 474 -24.78 -8.22 -0.28
C ALA A 474 -25.83 -7.14 -0.04
N GLU A 475 -25.78 -6.01 -0.75
CA GLU A 475 -26.76 -4.91 -0.67
C GLU A 475 -28.14 -5.33 -1.15
N ARG A 476 -28.23 -6.17 -2.19
CA ARG A 476 -29.51 -6.77 -2.64
C ARG A 476 -30.02 -7.86 -1.70
N GLY A 477 -29.25 -8.24 -0.66
CA GLY A 477 -29.60 -9.29 0.28
C GLY A 477 -29.33 -10.71 -0.23
N GLU A 478 -28.52 -10.84 -1.28
CA GLU A 478 -28.07 -12.13 -1.79
C GLU A 478 -27.01 -12.74 -0.84
N THR A 479 -26.98 -14.07 -0.75
CA THR A 479 -25.93 -14.79 -0.02
C THR A 479 -24.78 -15.09 -0.95
N LEU A 480 -23.55 -14.78 -0.50
CA LEU A 480 -22.31 -15.09 -1.22
C LEU A 480 -21.97 -16.58 -1.05
N THR A 481 -22.64 -17.44 -1.83
CA THR A 481 -22.36 -18.89 -1.83
C THR A 481 -21.09 -19.20 -2.60
N ALA A 482 -20.45 -20.32 -2.31
CA ALA A 482 -19.24 -20.75 -3.01
C ALA A 482 -19.43 -20.78 -4.54
N ASP A 483 -20.53 -21.38 -5.01
CA ASP A 483 -20.83 -21.47 -6.46
C ASP A 483 -20.98 -20.07 -7.11
N ALA A 484 -21.64 -19.13 -6.39
CA ALA A 484 -21.81 -17.77 -6.90
C ALA A 484 -20.47 -17.00 -6.96
N LEU A 485 -19.60 -17.20 -5.98
CA LEU A 485 -18.25 -16.62 -5.95
C LEU A 485 -17.39 -17.19 -7.08
N ASP A 486 -17.40 -18.51 -7.25
CA ASP A 486 -16.65 -19.21 -8.29
C ASP A 486 -17.08 -18.78 -9.69
N GLU A 487 -18.40 -18.72 -9.94
CA GLU A 487 -18.95 -18.26 -11.23
C GLU A 487 -18.51 -16.82 -11.55
N LYS A 488 -18.65 -15.91 -10.59
CA LYS A 488 -18.27 -14.51 -10.75
C LYS A 488 -16.77 -14.37 -10.99
N TYR A 489 -15.95 -15.03 -10.19
CA TYR A 489 -14.50 -14.93 -10.31
C TYR A 489 -13.99 -15.50 -11.63
N LEU A 490 -14.49 -16.67 -12.04
CA LEU A 490 -14.13 -17.30 -13.32
C LEU A 490 -14.55 -16.43 -14.51
N ALA A 491 -15.73 -15.81 -14.45
CA ALA A 491 -16.19 -14.89 -15.50
C ALA A 491 -15.25 -13.69 -15.66
N LEU A 492 -14.83 -13.08 -14.54
CA LEU A 492 -13.86 -11.98 -14.55
C LEU A 492 -12.48 -12.44 -15.04
N ASN A 493 -12.01 -13.59 -14.59
CA ASN A 493 -10.72 -14.13 -15.06
C ASN A 493 -10.72 -14.30 -16.59
N ARG A 494 -11.77 -14.89 -17.16
CA ARG A 494 -11.92 -15.02 -18.62
C ARG A 494 -11.97 -13.67 -19.33
N LEU A 495 -12.66 -12.70 -18.76
CA LEU A 495 -12.74 -11.35 -19.33
C LEU A 495 -11.36 -10.67 -19.36
N TYR A 496 -10.64 -10.70 -18.26
CA TYR A 496 -9.38 -9.96 -18.14
C TYR A 496 -8.21 -10.61 -18.89
N PHE A 497 -8.15 -11.95 -18.96
CA PHE A 497 -7.07 -12.66 -19.65
C PHE A 497 -7.36 -12.95 -21.14
N GLY A 498 -8.62 -12.92 -21.55
CA GLY A 498 -9.03 -13.06 -22.93
C GLY A 498 -8.95 -14.47 -23.51
N PRO A 499 -9.16 -14.62 -24.83
CA PRO A 499 -9.38 -15.92 -25.46
C PRO A 499 -8.12 -16.78 -25.61
N ASP A 500 -6.92 -16.19 -25.52
CA ASP A 500 -5.66 -16.92 -25.66
C ASP A 500 -5.19 -17.56 -24.34
N MET A 501 -5.90 -17.32 -23.24
CA MET A 501 -5.69 -17.95 -21.93
C MET A 501 -6.74 -19.03 -21.70
N ILE A 502 -6.30 -20.22 -21.34
CA ILE A 502 -7.19 -21.23 -20.76
C ILE A 502 -7.39 -20.90 -19.29
N SER A 503 -8.55 -20.34 -18.98
CA SER A 503 -8.96 -20.12 -17.58
C SER A 503 -9.39 -21.47 -17.01
N ASP A 504 -8.42 -22.20 -16.45
CA ASP A 504 -8.65 -23.50 -15.82
C ASP A 504 -9.75 -23.41 -14.76
N ALA A 505 -10.59 -24.43 -14.64
CA ALA A 505 -11.72 -24.38 -13.68
C ALA A 505 -11.29 -24.09 -12.23
N GLN A 506 -10.08 -24.51 -11.86
CA GLN A 506 -9.50 -24.33 -10.53
C GLN A 506 -9.30 -22.84 -10.20
N ILE A 507 -9.05 -21.98 -11.20
CA ILE A 507 -8.84 -20.54 -10.95
C ILE A 507 -10.10 -19.84 -10.40
N ALA A 508 -11.26 -20.45 -10.57
CA ALA A 508 -12.51 -19.98 -9.97
C ALA A 508 -12.37 -19.79 -8.44
N LEU A 509 -11.52 -20.60 -7.80
CA LEU A 509 -11.26 -20.56 -6.36
C LEU A 509 -10.20 -19.53 -5.93
N GLU A 510 -9.64 -18.73 -6.84
CA GLU A 510 -8.56 -17.80 -6.43
C GLU A 510 -9.00 -16.79 -5.37
N TRP A 511 -10.27 -16.38 -5.37
CA TRP A 511 -10.81 -15.50 -4.33
C TRP A 511 -10.58 -16.04 -2.91
N ALA A 512 -10.58 -17.35 -2.75
CA ALA A 512 -10.45 -18.01 -1.45
C ALA A 512 -9.07 -17.87 -0.79
N ARG A 513 -8.05 -17.41 -1.53
CA ARG A 513 -6.68 -17.19 -1.02
C ARG A 513 -6.27 -15.72 -0.91
N ILE A 514 -7.15 -14.78 -1.24
CA ILE A 514 -6.80 -13.36 -1.31
C ILE A 514 -7.19 -12.64 -0.02
N PRO A 515 -6.22 -12.30 0.86
CA PRO A 515 -6.53 -11.63 2.13
C PRO A 515 -7.12 -10.23 1.93
N HIS A 516 -6.80 -9.58 0.81
CA HIS A 516 -7.26 -8.23 0.52
C HIS A 516 -8.78 -8.08 0.44
N PHE A 517 -9.54 -9.16 0.18
CA PHE A 517 -10.99 -9.10 0.19
C PHE A 517 -11.60 -8.91 1.60
N TYR A 518 -10.75 -8.93 2.63
CA TYR A 518 -11.09 -8.56 4.01
C TYR A 518 -10.67 -7.12 4.38
N TYR A 519 -10.05 -6.36 3.42
CA TYR A 519 -9.53 -5.00 3.65
C TYR A 519 -10.41 -3.90 3.05
N ASN A 520 -11.70 -4.16 2.84
CA ASN A 520 -12.72 -3.16 2.57
C ASN A 520 -12.44 -2.27 1.35
N TYR A 521 -12.45 -2.86 0.16
CA TYR A 521 -12.20 -2.15 -1.09
C TYR A 521 -10.82 -1.48 -1.18
N TYR A 522 -9.81 -2.14 -0.66
CA TYR A 522 -8.45 -1.59 -0.63
C TYR A 522 -7.74 -1.64 -1.99
N VAL A 523 -7.93 -2.72 -2.76
CA VAL A 523 -7.02 -3.10 -3.87
C VAL A 523 -7.03 -2.15 -5.08
N PHE A 524 -8.11 -1.40 -5.30
CA PHE A 524 -8.17 -0.44 -6.41
C PHE A 524 -7.07 0.63 -6.30
N GLN A 525 -6.61 0.93 -5.10
CA GLN A 525 -5.59 1.94 -4.82
C GLN A 525 -4.23 1.57 -5.43
N TYR A 526 -3.93 0.29 -5.57
CA TYR A 526 -2.74 -0.16 -6.30
C TYR A 526 -2.79 0.28 -7.77
N ALA A 527 -3.91 0.02 -8.44
CA ALA A 527 -4.07 0.36 -9.86
C ALA A 527 -4.14 1.87 -10.11
N THR A 528 -4.86 2.61 -9.26
CA THR A 528 -4.94 4.08 -9.37
C THR A 528 -3.61 4.75 -9.04
N GLY A 529 -2.93 4.29 -7.99
CA GLY A 529 -1.60 4.80 -7.59
C GLY A 529 -0.55 4.57 -8.67
N PHE A 530 -0.48 3.35 -9.21
CA PHE A 530 0.42 3.01 -10.31
C PHE A 530 0.12 3.85 -11.57
N SER A 531 -1.14 3.97 -11.97
CA SER A 531 -1.53 4.77 -13.13
C SER A 531 -1.20 6.26 -12.96
N ALA A 532 -1.45 6.81 -11.78
CA ALA A 532 -1.07 8.18 -11.44
C ALA A 532 0.46 8.38 -11.52
N ALA A 533 1.23 7.43 -10.99
CA ALA A 533 2.69 7.47 -11.00
C ALA A 533 3.27 7.41 -12.42
N VAL A 534 2.72 6.55 -13.29
CA VAL A 534 3.11 6.48 -14.71
C VAL A 534 2.82 7.80 -15.41
N ALA A 535 1.62 8.37 -15.20
CA ALA A 535 1.24 9.66 -15.80
C ALA A 535 2.14 10.82 -15.31
N LEU A 536 2.49 10.83 -14.02
CA LEU A 536 3.42 11.81 -13.43
C LEU A 536 4.82 11.68 -14.01
N ALA A 537 5.37 10.47 -14.05
CA ALA A 537 6.71 10.22 -14.58
C ALA A 537 6.80 10.61 -16.07
N ASP A 538 5.79 10.27 -16.88
CA ASP A 538 5.74 10.67 -18.29
C ASP A 538 5.68 12.21 -18.42
N ARG A 539 4.85 12.87 -17.62
CA ARG A 539 4.77 14.32 -17.61
C ARG A 539 6.09 14.98 -17.22
N ILE A 540 6.77 14.47 -16.17
CA ILE A 540 8.09 14.94 -15.72
C ILE A 540 9.13 14.82 -16.85
N LEU A 541 9.19 13.68 -17.51
CA LEU A 541 10.15 13.42 -18.59
C LEU A 541 9.88 14.25 -19.84
N ARG A 542 8.62 14.60 -20.13
CA ARG A 542 8.21 15.39 -21.31
C ARG A 542 8.30 16.88 -21.09
N GLU A 543 7.85 17.38 -19.94
CA GLU A 543 7.68 18.82 -19.67
C GLU A 543 8.82 19.41 -18.84
N GLY A 544 9.63 18.59 -18.16
CA GLY A 544 10.79 19.03 -17.39
C GLY A 544 10.44 19.83 -16.14
N GLU A 545 11.18 20.91 -15.88
CA GLU A 545 11.15 21.69 -14.63
C GLU A 545 9.73 22.12 -14.17
N PRO A 546 8.81 22.59 -15.02
CA PRO A 546 7.46 22.93 -14.57
C PRO A 546 6.71 21.74 -13.95
N ALA A 547 6.80 20.55 -14.57
CA ALA A 547 6.17 19.35 -14.06
C ALA A 547 6.83 18.86 -12.77
N VAL A 548 8.16 19.00 -12.66
CA VAL A 548 8.92 18.70 -11.43
C VAL A 548 8.48 19.61 -10.28
N ALA A 549 8.30 20.90 -10.53
CA ALA A 549 7.81 21.85 -9.53
C ALA A 549 6.40 21.50 -9.05
N ASP A 550 5.50 21.11 -9.96
CA ASP A 550 4.15 20.66 -9.66
C ASP A 550 4.18 19.37 -8.82
N TYR A 551 5.04 18.41 -9.19
CA TYR A 551 5.21 17.16 -8.46
C TYR A 551 5.72 17.39 -7.03
N LYS A 552 6.69 18.28 -6.83
CA LYS A 552 7.18 18.63 -5.49
C LYS A 552 6.10 19.32 -4.64
N ARG A 553 5.20 20.12 -5.26
CA ARG A 553 4.04 20.66 -4.55
C ARG A 553 3.09 19.57 -4.07
N PHE A 554 2.86 18.55 -4.89
CA PHE A 554 2.11 17.37 -4.49
C PHE A 554 2.76 16.67 -3.30
N LEU A 555 4.05 16.34 -3.36
CA LEU A 555 4.79 15.71 -2.27
C LEU A 555 4.79 16.53 -0.97
N SER A 556 4.69 17.84 -1.09
CA SER A 556 4.67 18.78 0.05
C SER A 556 3.26 19.02 0.61
N GLY A 557 2.24 18.40 0.04
CA GLY A 557 0.85 18.75 0.33
C GLY A 557 0.23 18.02 1.51
N GLY A 558 0.75 16.87 1.91
CA GLY A 558 0.20 16.06 3.00
C GLY A 558 -1.29 15.76 2.82
N SER A 559 -2.10 16.04 3.84
CA SER A 559 -3.57 15.99 3.79
C SER A 559 -4.23 17.38 3.84
N SER A 560 -3.54 18.41 3.32
CA SER A 560 -4.07 19.78 3.27
C SER A 560 -5.33 19.92 2.41
N THR A 561 -5.54 18.99 1.47
CA THR A 561 -6.77 18.85 0.67
C THR A 561 -7.11 17.36 0.50
N ASP A 562 -8.21 17.03 -0.21
CA ASP A 562 -8.53 15.66 -0.59
C ASP A 562 -7.49 15.10 -1.60
N PRO A 563 -7.33 13.77 -1.69
CA PRO A 563 -6.26 13.16 -2.48
C PRO A 563 -6.39 13.42 -3.99
N ILE A 564 -7.59 13.55 -4.52
CA ILE A 564 -7.82 13.86 -5.95
C ILE A 564 -7.37 15.29 -6.26
N SER A 565 -7.76 16.25 -5.42
CA SER A 565 -7.31 17.64 -5.53
C SER A 565 -5.80 17.76 -5.36
N LEU A 566 -5.21 16.96 -4.48
CA LEU A 566 -3.76 16.92 -4.27
C LEU A 566 -3.01 16.46 -5.54
N LEU A 567 -3.47 15.39 -6.20
CA LEU A 567 -2.90 14.90 -7.46
C LEU A 567 -3.08 15.92 -8.62
N LYS A 568 -4.19 16.66 -8.63
CA LYS A 568 -4.40 17.75 -9.60
C LYS A 568 -3.34 18.85 -9.50
N LEU A 569 -2.75 19.09 -8.32
CA LEU A 569 -1.62 20.02 -8.19
C LEU A 569 -0.41 19.55 -9.01
N ALA A 570 -0.22 18.24 -9.15
CA ALA A 570 0.80 17.65 -10.01
C ALA A 570 0.34 17.46 -11.47
N GLY A 571 -0.84 17.94 -11.82
CA GLY A 571 -1.41 17.86 -13.18
C GLY A 571 -2.00 16.51 -13.55
N VAL A 572 -2.27 15.63 -12.57
CA VAL A 572 -2.92 14.33 -12.78
C VAL A 572 -4.30 14.36 -12.15
N ASP A 573 -5.34 14.22 -12.99
CA ASP A 573 -6.73 14.22 -12.56
C ASP A 573 -7.30 12.79 -12.57
N MET A 574 -7.24 12.13 -11.42
CA MET A 574 -7.78 10.76 -11.24
C MET A 574 -9.32 10.71 -11.26
N SER A 575 -10.02 11.84 -11.30
CA SER A 575 -11.48 11.85 -11.53
C SER A 575 -11.86 11.63 -12.99
N THR A 576 -10.87 11.52 -13.89
CA THR A 576 -11.03 11.24 -15.32
C THR A 576 -10.33 9.93 -15.71
N PRO A 577 -10.70 9.28 -16.81
CA PRO A 577 -10.03 8.06 -17.28
C PRO A 577 -8.59 8.31 -17.80
N ALA A 578 -8.23 9.54 -18.12
CA ALA A 578 -7.00 9.88 -18.84
C ALA A 578 -5.70 9.34 -18.21
N PRO A 579 -5.46 9.37 -16.88
CA PRO A 579 -4.24 8.81 -16.31
C PRO A 579 -4.15 7.29 -16.47
N VAL A 580 -5.27 6.57 -16.30
CA VAL A 580 -5.33 5.12 -16.47
C VAL A 580 -5.13 4.74 -17.94
N ASP A 581 -5.80 5.43 -18.86
CA ASP A 581 -5.66 5.20 -20.30
C ASP A 581 -4.23 5.46 -20.79
N ALA A 582 -3.57 6.51 -20.29
CA ALA A 582 -2.17 6.80 -20.61
C ALA A 582 -1.22 5.70 -20.11
N ALA A 583 -1.43 5.21 -18.89
CA ALA A 583 -0.65 4.09 -18.35
C ALA A 583 -0.83 2.82 -19.18
N LEU A 584 -2.07 2.51 -19.57
CA LEU A 584 -2.36 1.33 -20.39
C LEU A 584 -1.93 1.50 -21.86
N ALA A 585 -1.85 2.72 -22.39
CA ALA A 585 -1.22 2.97 -23.68
C ALA A 585 0.27 2.63 -23.65
N MET A 586 0.99 3.07 -22.61
CA MET A 586 2.41 2.70 -22.40
C MET A 586 2.58 1.17 -22.29
N PHE A 587 1.70 0.49 -21.55
CA PHE A 587 1.72 -0.98 -21.51
C PHE A 587 1.63 -1.58 -22.92
N GLY A 588 0.72 -1.10 -23.74
CA GLY A 588 0.56 -1.57 -25.13
C GLY A 588 1.81 -1.36 -25.98
N GLU A 589 2.45 -0.19 -25.87
CA GLU A 589 3.71 0.14 -26.56
C GLU A 589 4.84 -0.80 -26.14
N LEU A 590 4.96 -1.08 -24.83
CA LEU A 590 5.96 -2.01 -24.30
C LEU A 590 5.74 -3.46 -24.75
N VAL A 591 4.48 -3.90 -24.88
CA VAL A 591 4.14 -5.22 -25.44
C VAL A 591 4.61 -5.32 -26.90
N ASP A 592 4.34 -4.30 -27.73
CA ASP A 592 4.75 -4.26 -29.13
C ASP A 592 6.28 -4.22 -29.26
N GLU A 593 6.97 -3.50 -28.38
CA GLU A 593 8.44 -3.45 -28.35
C GLU A 593 9.03 -4.81 -27.94
N LEU A 594 8.49 -5.46 -26.91
CA LEU A 594 8.95 -6.80 -26.51
C LEU A 594 8.72 -7.83 -27.61
N ASP A 595 7.57 -7.80 -28.30
CA ASP A 595 7.32 -8.67 -29.46
C ASP A 595 8.38 -8.47 -30.56
N ALA A 596 8.74 -7.21 -30.87
CA ALA A 596 9.77 -6.89 -31.85
C ALA A 596 11.17 -7.35 -31.42
N LEU A 597 11.52 -7.21 -30.14
CA LEU A 597 12.79 -7.66 -29.58
C LEU A 597 12.94 -9.17 -29.51
N THR A 598 11.85 -9.92 -29.53
CA THR A 598 11.83 -11.38 -29.33
C THR A 598 11.50 -12.18 -30.61
N ARG A 599 11.40 -11.50 -31.76
CA ARG A 599 11.40 -12.08 -33.13
C ARG A 599 12.84 -12.27 -33.64
#